data_d5d77d1d07e93a17a41b208899e2d0d6
#
_entry.id   d5d77d1d07e93a17a41b208899e2d0d6
#
_cell.length_a   1.000
_cell.length_b   1.000
_cell.length_c   1.000
_cell.angle_alpha   90.00
_cell.angle_beta   90.00
_cell.angle_gamma   90.00
#
_symmetry.space_group_name_H-M   'P 1'
#
loop_
_entity.id
_entity.type
_entity.pdbx_description
1 polymer ?
#
loop_
_entity_poly.entity_id
_entity_poly.type
_entity_poly.pdbx_seq_one_letter_code
_entity_poly.pdbx_strand_id
1 'polypeptide(L)'
;RANYNTIYGVLSNLVVLLFEVYIFFTLFLFFAQGIYTVQYFPSLLLTELYLLPRRDSPRIDHSLRRLLFILPSALMTEENTLRISEGETVYSAGSIADCVYYVVSGSVKEVRGMTQSYRDKGMFFGEPEVLLNMERQGNAAAESPCILLRIPSEDFSALIKKDAKASVKAMSKLAEFKA
;
A
#
# COMPACT_ATOMS: atom_id res chain seq x y z
N ARG A 1 -28.62 58.35 -20.92
CA ARG A 1 -27.26 58.08 -20.37
C ARG A 1 -27.32 57.41 -18.96
N ALA A 2 -28.35 57.67 -18.12
CA ALA A 2 -28.44 57.10 -16.81
C ALA A 2 -28.68 55.58 -16.78
N ASN A 3 -29.43 55.01 -17.73
CA ASN A 3 -29.70 53.55 -17.81
C ASN A 3 -28.49 52.70 -18.13
N TYR A 4 -27.51 53.26 -18.86
CA TYR A 4 -26.30 52.52 -19.29
C TYR A 4 -25.41 52.18 -18.09
N ASN A 5 -25.16 53.12 -17.19
CA ASN A 5 -24.34 52.91 -16.00
C ASN A 5 -24.98 51.95 -15.02
N THR A 6 -26.31 51.92 -14.90
CA THR A 6 -27.03 50.97 -14.06
C THR A 6 -26.95 49.54 -14.57
N ILE A 7 -27.11 49.36 -15.89
CA ILE A 7 -27.03 48.03 -16.53
C ILE A 7 -25.61 47.45 -16.40
N TYR A 8 -24.55 48.25 -16.63
CA TYR A 8 -23.16 47.80 -16.46
C TYR A 8 -22.84 47.51 -15.01
N GLY A 9 -23.37 48.27 -14.05
CA GLY A 9 -23.19 48.01 -12.61
C GLY A 9 -23.83 46.72 -12.18
N VAL A 10 -25.05 46.41 -12.64
CA VAL A 10 -25.71 45.12 -12.35
C VAL A 10 -24.96 43.94 -12.99
N LEU A 11 -24.55 44.09 -14.23
CA LEU A 11 -23.77 43.03 -14.93
C LEU A 11 -22.42 42.78 -14.26
N SER A 12 -21.71 43.83 -13.85
CA SER A 12 -20.45 43.71 -13.12
C SER A 12 -20.65 42.98 -11.80
N ASN A 13 -21.67 43.32 -11.01
CA ASN A 13 -21.95 42.63 -9.76
C ASN A 13 -22.32 41.16 -9.97
N LEU A 14 -23.06 40.86 -11.05
CA LEU A 14 -23.37 39.44 -11.40
C LEU A 14 -22.10 38.65 -11.72
N VAL A 15 -21.17 39.24 -12.49
CA VAL A 15 -19.88 38.58 -12.83
C VAL A 15 -19.05 38.37 -11.58
N VAL A 16 -18.97 39.34 -10.67
CA VAL A 16 -18.27 39.21 -9.39
C VAL A 16 -18.85 38.08 -8.56
N LEU A 17 -20.19 38.04 -8.43
CA LEU A 17 -20.89 36.99 -7.68
C LEU A 17 -20.62 35.59 -8.26
N LEU A 18 -20.66 35.45 -9.59
CA LEU A 18 -20.33 34.17 -10.25
C LEU A 18 -18.88 33.76 -9.99
N PHE A 19 -17.97 34.74 -9.97
CA PHE A 19 -16.57 34.48 -9.68
C PHE A 19 -16.34 34.06 -8.22
N GLU A 20 -17.01 34.70 -7.27
CA GLU A 20 -16.99 34.32 -5.86
C GLU A 20 -17.50 32.90 -5.65
N VAL A 21 -18.65 32.56 -6.26
CA VAL A 21 -19.21 31.20 -6.23
C VAL A 21 -18.25 30.18 -6.83
N TYR A 22 -17.62 30.51 -7.97
CA TYR A 22 -16.64 29.65 -8.61
C TYR A 22 -15.42 29.39 -7.71
N ILE A 23 -14.85 30.44 -7.10
CA ILE A 23 -13.73 30.30 -6.17
C ILE A 23 -14.13 29.44 -4.96
N PHE A 24 -15.30 29.69 -4.39
CA PHE A 24 -15.81 28.93 -3.24
C PHE A 24 -15.87 27.43 -3.57
N PHE A 25 -16.50 27.05 -4.68
CA PHE A 25 -16.60 25.63 -5.06
C PHE A 25 -15.24 25.03 -5.40
N THR A 26 -14.35 25.79 -6.05
CA THR A 26 -12.99 25.32 -6.36
C THR A 26 -12.21 25.02 -5.07
N LEU A 27 -12.23 25.89 -4.09
CA LEU A 27 -11.60 25.67 -2.80
C LEU A 27 -12.24 24.52 -2.04
N PHE A 28 -13.58 24.45 -2.04
CA PHE A 28 -14.31 23.36 -1.40
C PHE A 28 -13.92 22.00 -1.97
N LEU A 29 -13.88 21.86 -3.30
CA LEU A 29 -13.46 20.61 -3.96
C LEU A 29 -11.98 20.29 -3.69
N PHE A 30 -11.12 21.30 -3.67
CA PHE A 30 -9.72 21.12 -3.34
C PHE A 30 -9.53 20.55 -1.92
N PHE A 31 -10.19 21.12 -0.93
CA PHE A 31 -10.12 20.62 0.44
C PHE A 31 -10.78 19.25 0.60
N ALA A 32 -11.92 19.00 -0.05
CA ALA A 32 -12.57 17.69 -0.05
C ALA A 32 -11.65 16.62 -0.64
N GLN A 33 -10.97 16.93 -1.75
CA GLN A 33 -9.97 16.03 -2.36
C GLN A 33 -8.76 15.82 -1.43
N GLY A 34 -8.32 16.85 -0.73
CA GLY A 34 -7.22 16.76 0.24
C GLY A 34 -7.57 15.82 1.39
N ILE A 35 -8.74 15.96 1.98
CA ILE A 35 -9.23 15.09 3.07
C ILE A 35 -9.31 13.64 2.58
N TYR A 36 -9.90 13.40 1.41
CA TYR A 36 -9.99 12.07 0.80
C TYR A 36 -8.61 11.46 0.61
N THR A 37 -7.66 12.22 0.07
CA THR A 37 -6.29 11.74 -0.17
C THR A 37 -5.61 11.35 1.15
N VAL A 38 -5.69 12.16 2.19
CA VAL A 38 -5.09 11.86 3.49
C VAL A 38 -5.69 10.61 4.11
N GLN A 39 -7.01 10.45 4.05
CA GLN A 39 -7.73 9.31 4.61
C GLN A 39 -7.37 7.98 3.93
N TYR A 40 -7.19 7.99 2.61
CA TYR A 40 -6.90 6.77 1.84
C TYR A 40 -5.42 6.59 1.49
N PHE A 41 -4.56 7.51 1.92
CA PHE A 41 -3.13 7.50 1.61
C PHE A 41 -2.43 6.19 1.98
N PRO A 42 -2.60 5.61 3.19
CA PRO A 42 -1.98 4.34 3.54
C PRO A 42 -2.41 3.18 2.64
N SER A 43 -3.70 3.11 2.28
CA SER A 43 -4.24 2.08 1.39
C SER A 43 -3.68 2.18 -0.03
N LEU A 44 -3.53 3.40 -0.56
CA LEU A 44 -2.93 3.65 -1.87
C LEU A 44 -1.44 3.27 -1.88
N LEU A 45 -0.70 3.66 -0.84
CA LEU A 45 0.70 3.30 -0.69
C LEU A 45 0.91 1.78 -0.62
N LEU A 46 0.06 1.09 0.13
CA LEU A 46 0.13 -0.36 0.24
C LEU A 46 -0.16 -1.05 -1.10
N THR A 47 -1.12 -0.52 -1.87
CA THR A 47 -1.43 -1.01 -3.21
C THR A 47 -0.23 -0.85 -4.15
N GLU A 48 0.36 0.32 -4.19
CA GLU A 48 1.56 0.58 -4.98
C GLU A 48 2.72 -0.33 -4.55
N LEU A 49 2.98 -0.44 -3.25
CA LEU A 49 4.02 -1.29 -2.70
C LEU A 49 3.82 -2.76 -3.11
N TYR A 50 2.58 -3.25 -3.06
CA TYR A 50 2.26 -4.62 -3.46
C TYR A 50 2.41 -4.85 -4.97
N LEU A 51 2.01 -3.89 -5.81
CA LEU A 51 2.05 -4.01 -7.27
C LEU A 51 3.44 -3.85 -7.88
N LEU A 52 4.37 -3.23 -7.13
CA LEU A 52 5.71 -2.99 -7.65
C LEU A 52 6.37 -4.28 -8.11
N PRO A 53 6.98 -4.29 -9.32
CA PRO A 53 7.81 -5.38 -9.76
C PRO A 53 9.06 -5.48 -8.89
N ARG A 54 9.64 -6.67 -8.81
CA ARG A 54 10.92 -6.90 -8.13
C ARG A 54 11.94 -5.82 -8.52
N ARG A 55 12.75 -5.39 -7.55
CA ARG A 55 13.73 -4.29 -7.63
C ARG A 55 14.67 -4.36 -8.83
N ASP A 56 14.85 -5.56 -9.41
CA ASP A 56 15.78 -5.84 -10.52
C ASP A 56 15.12 -5.73 -11.90
N SER A 57 13.86 -5.27 -11.98
CA SER A 57 13.22 -5.06 -13.26
C SER A 57 13.84 -3.83 -13.96
N PRO A 58 14.43 -3.98 -15.16
CA PRO A 58 15.10 -2.90 -15.89
C PRO A 58 14.12 -1.80 -16.39
N ARG A 59 12.81 -1.94 -16.13
CA ARG A 59 11.74 -1.05 -16.60
C ARG A 59 11.32 0.03 -15.61
N ILE A 60 11.95 0.11 -14.42
CA ILE A 60 11.57 1.12 -13.42
C ILE A 60 12.42 2.37 -13.63
N ASP A 61 11.76 3.47 -13.96
CA ASP A 61 12.36 4.79 -14.09
C ASP A 61 12.99 5.25 -12.76
N HIS A 62 14.12 5.95 -12.83
CA HIS A 62 14.89 6.40 -11.66
C HIS A 62 14.09 7.29 -10.69
N SER A 63 13.11 8.04 -11.18
CA SER A 63 12.22 8.87 -10.37
C SER A 63 11.26 8.04 -9.50
N LEU A 64 10.72 6.95 -10.05
CA LEU A 64 9.87 6.02 -9.31
C LEU A 64 10.66 5.22 -8.27
N ARG A 65 11.94 4.91 -8.52
CA ARG A 65 12.80 4.26 -7.53
C ARG A 65 12.95 5.08 -6.24
N ARG A 66 13.02 6.40 -6.32
CA ARG A 66 13.09 7.29 -5.14
C ARG A 66 11.81 7.22 -4.31
N LEU A 67 10.65 7.24 -4.96
CA LEU A 67 9.37 7.05 -4.27
C LEU A 67 9.30 5.70 -3.55
N LEU A 68 9.86 4.64 -4.13
CA LEU A 68 9.93 3.30 -3.55
C LEU A 68 10.71 3.21 -2.23
N PHE A 69 11.69 4.09 -2.01
CA PHE A 69 12.41 4.14 -0.74
C PHE A 69 11.62 4.87 0.36
N ILE A 70 10.72 5.77 -0.03
CA ILE A 70 9.90 6.56 0.90
C ILE A 70 8.63 5.79 1.29
N LEU A 71 8.09 4.97 0.38
CA LEU A 71 6.83 4.25 0.58
C LEU A 71 6.83 3.33 1.82
N PRO A 72 7.83 2.46 2.04
CA PRO A 72 7.83 1.63 3.25
C PRO A 72 7.91 2.46 4.53
N SER A 73 8.74 3.51 4.56
CA SER A 73 8.90 4.36 5.75
C SER A 73 7.63 5.13 6.09
N ALA A 74 6.83 5.51 5.10
CA ALA A 74 5.55 6.18 5.32
C ALA A 74 4.45 5.25 5.86
N LEU A 75 4.58 3.94 5.63
CA LEU A 75 3.70 2.91 6.16
C LEU A 75 4.16 2.36 7.51
N MET A 76 5.43 2.55 7.86
CA MET A 76 6.01 2.05 9.10
C MET A 76 5.54 2.88 10.30
N THR A 77 4.88 2.23 11.24
CA THR A 77 4.56 2.74 12.58
C THR A 77 5.22 1.83 13.61
N GLU A 78 5.30 2.23 14.87
CA GLU A 78 5.83 1.37 15.94
C GLU A 78 5.03 0.07 16.08
N GLU A 79 3.73 0.12 15.85
CA GLU A 79 2.82 -1.03 15.99
C GLU A 79 2.95 -2.06 14.87
N ASN A 80 3.29 -1.62 13.64
CA ASN A 80 3.34 -2.49 12.47
C ASN A 80 4.77 -2.82 11.99
N THR A 81 5.79 -2.29 12.69
CA THR A 81 7.19 -2.52 12.36
C THR A 81 7.81 -3.51 13.31
N LEU A 82 8.23 -4.66 12.77
CA LEU A 82 8.94 -5.69 13.52
C LEU A 82 10.43 -5.62 13.21
N ARG A 83 11.24 -5.54 14.24
CA ARG A 83 12.71 -5.65 14.16
C ARG A 83 13.09 -7.01 14.72
N ILE A 84 13.65 -7.86 13.89
CA ILE A 84 13.90 -9.27 14.19
C ILE A 84 15.38 -9.56 14.01
N SER A 85 15.97 -10.23 15.00
CA SER A 85 17.38 -10.62 14.98
C SER A 85 17.57 -11.87 14.11
N GLU A 86 18.79 -12.09 13.67
CA GLU A 86 19.17 -13.32 12.94
C GLU A 86 18.80 -14.56 13.74
N GLY A 87 18.18 -15.56 13.09
CA GLY A 87 17.72 -16.80 13.69
C GLY A 87 16.39 -16.70 14.46
N GLU A 88 15.86 -15.50 14.67
CA GLU A 88 14.59 -15.30 15.38
C GLU A 88 13.40 -15.70 14.50
N THR A 89 12.40 -16.34 15.10
CA THR A 89 11.21 -16.82 14.40
C THR A 89 10.21 -15.68 14.16
N VAL A 90 9.76 -15.53 12.92
CA VAL A 90 8.70 -14.60 12.52
C VAL A 90 7.32 -15.20 12.80
N TYR A 91 7.11 -16.43 12.34
CA TYR A 91 5.92 -17.24 12.63
C TYR A 91 6.23 -18.74 12.53
N SER A 92 5.41 -19.56 13.16
CA SER A 92 5.52 -21.01 13.15
C SER A 92 4.34 -21.67 12.44
N ALA A 93 4.55 -22.85 11.88
CA ALA A 93 3.50 -23.67 11.32
C ALA A 93 2.38 -23.93 12.35
N GLY A 94 1.13 -23.90 11.92
CA GLY A 94 -0.06 -24.03 12.79
C GLY A 94 -0.47 -22.76 13.52
N SER A 95 0.31 -21.67 13.44
CA SER A 95 -0.13 -20.38 13.98
C SER A 95 -1.17 -19.71 13.09
N ILE A 96 -1.97 -18.81 13.69
CA ILE A 96 -2.99 -18.05 12.95
C ILE A 96 -2.34 -17.09 11.95
N ALA A 97 -2.84 -17.10 10.71
CA ALA A 97 -2.38 -16.18 9.66
C ALA A 97 -3.19 -14.87 9.72
N ASP A 98 -2.90 -14.02 10.70
CA ASP A 98 -3.58 -12.74 10.96
C ASP A 98 -2.98 -11.55 10.18
N CYS A 99 -1.84 -11.74 9.55
CA CYS A 99 -1.13 -10.67 8.85
C CYS A 99 -0.28 -11.19 7.68
N VAL A 100 0.04 -10.29 6.77
CA VAL A 100 1.03 -10.45 5.70
C VAL A 100 2.26 -9.64 6.06
N TYR A 101 3.43 -10.11 5.68
CA TYR A 101 4.70 -9.44 5.95
C TYR A 101 5.34 -8.91 4.67
N TYR A 102 5.98 -7.75 4.78
CA TYR A 102 6.83 -7.17 3.75
C TYR A 102 8.24 -6.95 4.29
N VAL A 103 9.25 -7.41 3.56
CA VAL A 103 10.66 -7.28 3.96
C VAL A 103 11.18 -5.89 3.58
N VAL A 104 11.35 -5.02 4.56
CA VAL A 104 11.93 -3.68 4.40
C VAL A 104 13.45 -3.75 4.26
N SER A 105 14.10 -4.59 5.09
CA SER A 105 15.53 -4.86 5.02
C SER A 105 15.85 -6.24 5.57
N GLY A 106 16.97 -6.82 5.16
CA GLY A 106 17.38 -8.18 5.52
C GLY A 106 16.75 -9.24 4.64
N SER A 107 16.79 -10.49 5.09
CA SER A 107 16.19 -11.65 4.43
C SER A 107 15.55 -12.60 5.44
N VAL A 108 14.48 -13.25 5.02
CA VAL A 108 13.71 -14.23 5.81
C VAL A 108 13.72 -15.56 5.05
N LYS A 109 14.01 -16.63 5.76
CA LYS A 109 13.92 -18.01 5.29
C LYS A 109 12.57 -18.58 5.67
N GLU A 110 11.82 -18.99 4.68
CA GLU A 110 10.53 -19.67 4.83
C GLU A 110 10.70 -21.16 4.52
N VAL A 111 10.31 -22.03 5.44
CA VAL A 111 10.41 -23.49 5.31
C VAL A 111 9.01 -24.06 5.36
N ARG A 112 8.61 -24.77 4.29
CA ARG A 112 7.31 -25.42 4.17
C ARG A 112 7.52 -26.87 3.72
N GLY A 113 7.33 -27.81 4.64
CA GLY A 113 7.68 -29.20 4.41
C GLY A 113 9.17 -29.35 4.05
N MET A 114 9.45 -29.86 2.86
CA MET A 114 10.83 -29.99 2.33
C MET A 114 11.29 -28.79 1.50
N THR A 115 10.40 -27.84 1.21
CA THR A 115 10.71 -26.68 0.38
C THR A 115 11.21 -25.54 1.25
N GLN A 116 12.35 -24.97 0.84
CA GLN A 116 12.92 -23.78 1.45
C GLN A 116 12.88 -22.63 0.45
N SER A 117 12.42 -21.48 0.86
CA SER A 117 12.39 -20.27 0.04
C SER A 117 12.92 -19.09 0.83
N TYR A 118 13.61 -18.18 0.15
CA TYR A 118 14.15 -16.96 0.74
C TYR A 118 13.32 -15.77 0.30
N ARG A 119 13.01 -14.91 1.26
CA ARG A 119 12.27 -13.66 1.05
C ARG A 119 13.20 -12.50 1.34
N ASP A 120 13.68 -11.90 0.28
CA ASP A 120 14.61 -10.79 0.34
C ASP A 120 13.88 -9.45 0.42
N LYS A 121 14.66 -8.40 0.67
CA LYS A 121 14.17 -7.02 0.66
C LYS A 121 13.27 -6.72 -0.54
N GLY A 122 12.10 -6.15 -0.30
CA GLY A 122 11.10 -5.81 -1.30
C GLY A 122 10.10 -6.92 -1.61
N MET A 123 10.13 -8.03 -0.88
CA MET A 123 9.21 -9.15 -1.07
C MET A 123 8.14 -9.20 0.01
N PHE A 124 6.95 -9.61 -0.41
CA PHE A 124 5.87 -10.02 0.48
C PHE A 124 5.93 -11.52 0.73
N PHE A 125 5.50 -11.95 1.93
CA PHE A 125 5.35 -13.36 2.26
C PHE A 125 4.21 -13.57 3.28
N GLY A 126 3.74 -14.82 3.34
CA GLY A 126 2.60 -15.18 4.19
C GLY A 126 1.24 -14.75 3.61
N GLU A 127 1.17 -14.37 2.32
CA GLU A 127 -0.08 -13.95 1.70
C GLU A 127 -1.05 -15.12 1.46
N PRO A 128 -0.62 -16.31 1.00
CA PRO A 128 -1.55 -17.39 0.66
C PRO A 128 -2.40 -17.84 1.83
N GLU A 129 -1.82 -18.00 3.01
CA GLU A 129 -2.53 -18.45 4.20
C GLU A 129 -3.57 -17.41 4.65
N VAL A 130 -3.24 -16.12 4.57
CA VAL A 130 -4.16 -15.02 4.88
C VAL A 130 -5.33 -15.00 3.90
N LEU A 131 -5.05 -15.13 2.59
CA LEU A 131 -6.10 -15.12 1.56
C LEU A 131 -7.02 -16.33 1.61
N LEU A 132 -6.49 -17.47 2.01
CA LEU A 132 -7.26 -18.72 2.15
C LEU A 132 -7.88 -18.88 3.55
N ASN A 133 -7.63 -17.92 4.45
CA ASN A 133 -8.06 -17.98 5.86
C ASN A 133 -7.66 -19.30 6.54
N MET A 134 -6.38 -19.67 6.37
CA MET A 134 -5.80 -20.92 6.87
C MET A 134 -4.72 -20.61 7.91
N GLU A 135 -4.37 -21.61 8.71
CA GLU A 135 -3.18 -21.56 9.57
C GLU A 135 -1.91 -21.55 8.71
N ARG A 136 -0.81 -21.04 9.28
CA ARG A 136 0.51 -21.04 8.65
C ARG A 136 0.94 -22.46 8.29
N GLN A 137 1.27 -22.68 7.04
CA GLN A 137 1.68 -24.02 6.54
C GLN A 137 3.19 -24.27 6.65
N GLY A 138 3.94 -23.30 7.15
CA GLY A 138 5.38 -23.38 7.32
C GLY A 138 5.91 -22.50 8.43
N ASN A 139 7.20 -22.57 8.64
CA ASN A 139 7.94 -21.73 9.58
C ASN A 139 8.67 -20.63 8.81
N ALA A 140 8.71 -19.42 9.36
CA ALA A 140 9.54 -18.35 8.84
C ALA A 140 10.48 -17.85 9.93
N ALA A 141 11.76 -17.73 9.61
CA ALA A 141 12.79 -17.23 10.51
C ALA A 141 13.68 -16.23 9.78
N ALA A 142 14.21 -15.26 10.50
CA ALA A 142 15.15 -14.29 9.96
C ALA A 142 16.49 -14.97 9.64
N GLU A 143 16.93 -14.89 8.40
CA GLU A 143 18.25 -15.39 7.96
C GLU A 143 19.35 -14.36 8.21
N SER A 144 18.99 -13.10 8.31
CA SER A 144 19.84 -11.98 8.70
C SER A 144 19.01 -11.00 9.55
N PRO A 145 19.63 -10.07 10.28
CA PRO A 145 18.88 -9.03 10.98
C PRO A 145 17.94 -8.31 10.01
N CYS A 146 16.63 -8.34 10.28
CA CYS A 146 15.64 -7.84 9.35
C CYS A 146 14.65 -6.87 10.00
N ILE A 147 14.11 -6.00 9.15
CA ILE A 147 12.99 -5.12 9.47
C ILE A 147 11.83 -5.54 8.59
N LEU A 148 10.72 -5.89 9.21
CA LEU A 148 9.51 -6.32 8.55
C LEU A 148 8.39 -5.32 8.82
N LEU A 149 7.57 -5.07 7.80
CA LEU A 149 6.29 -4.38 7.92
C LEU A 149 5.20 -5.44 8.05
N ARG A 150 4.46 -5.40 9.15
CA ARG A 150 3.30 -6.25 9.41
C ARG A 150 2.05 -5.58 8.87
N ILE A 151 1.32 -6.27 8.02
CA ILE A 151 0.11 -5.77 7.36
C ILE A 151 -1.04 -6.65 7.82
N PRO A 152 -2.02 -6.11 8.56
CA PRO A 152 -3.19 -6.87 9.01
C PRO A 152 -3.94 -7.52 7.85
N SER A 153 -4.51 -8.70 8.10
CA SER A 153 -5.26 -9.47 7.10
C SER A 153 -6.45 -8.69 6.52
N GLU A 154 -7.07 -7.84 7.32
CA GLU A 154 -8.19 -6.99 6.89
C GLU A 154 -7.75 -5.96 5.84
N ASP A 155 -6.64 -5.25 6.12
CA ASP A 155 -6.08 -4.24 5.22
C ASP A 155 -5.59 -4.86 3.91
N PHE A 156 -4.93 -6.01 4.01
CA PHE A 156 -4.46 -6.75 2.83
C PHE A 156 -5.64 -7.27 1.99
N SER A 157 -6.67 -7.83 2.62
CA SER A 157 -7.88 -8.29 1.94
C SER A 157 -8.65 -7.14 1.29
N ALA A 158 -8.73 -5.98 1.95
CA ALA A 158 -9.35 -4.79 1.39
C ALA A 158 -8.60 -4.28 0.14
N LEU A 159 -7.26 -4.31 0.16
CA LEU A 159 -6.41 -3.99 -0.98
C LEU A 159 -6.71 -4.90 -2.17
N ILE A 160 -6.71 -6.22 -1.94
CA ILE A 160 -6.97 -7.21 -3.01
C ILE A 160 -8.37 -7.03 -3.62
N LYS A 161 -9.38 -6.72 -2.81
CA LYS A 161 -10.75 -6.49 -3.29
C LYS A 161 -10.91 -5.20 -4.11
N LYS A 162 -10.13 -4.16 -3.80
CA LYS A 162 -10.25 -2.84 -4.46
C LYS A 162 -9.48 -2.73 -5.77
N ASP A 163 -8.38 -3.46 -5.94
CA ASP A 163 -7.50 -3.34 -7.10
C ASP A 163 -7.44 -4.64 -7.91
N ALA A 164 -7.86 -4.57 -9.17
CA ALA A 164 -7.89 -5.73 -10.06
C ALA A 164 -6.49 -6.32 -10.35
N LYS A 165 -5.46 -5.48 -10.44
CA LYS A 165 -4.07 -5.92 -10.68
C LYS A 165 -3.52 -6.64 -9.45
N ALA A 166 -3.84 -6.13 -8.25
CA ALA A 166 -3.48 -6.77 -7.00
C ALA A 166 -4.16 -8.13 -6.87
N SER A 167 -5.45 -8.25 -7.26
CA SER A 167 -6.18 -9.51 -7.30
C SER A 167 -5.52 -10.54 -8.22
N VAL A 168 -5.15 -10.15 -9.43
CA VAL A 168 -4.48 -11.04 -10.40
C VAL A 168 -3.12 -11.51 -9.85
N LYS A 169 -2.34 -10.62 -9.26
CA LYS A 169 -1.05 -10.96 -8.63
C LYS A 169 -1.24 -11.94 -7.46
N ALA A 170 -2.23 -11.71 -6.61
CA ALA A 170 -2.55 -12.59 -5.50
C ALA A 170 -3.00 -13.99 -5.98
N MET A 171 -3.83 -14.06 -7.02
CA MET A 171 -4.25 -15.33 -7.63
C MET A 171 -3.07 -16.11 -8.23
N SER A 172 -2.12 -15.44 -8.89
CA SER A 172 -0.90 -16.08 -9.39
C SER A 172 -0.10 -16.72 -8.25
N LYS A 173 0.07 -16.00 -7.12
CA LYS A 173 0.77 -16.55 -5.94
C LYS A 173 0.01 -17.71 -5.29
N LEU A 174 -1.32 -17.67 -5.29
CA LEU A 174 -2.14 -18.80 -4.80
C LEU A 174 -2.01 -20.04 -5.69
N ALA A 175 -1.87 -19.87 -7.00
CA ALA A 175 -1.62 -20.98 -7.92
C ALA A 175 -0.26 -21.63 -7.66
N GLU A 176 0.79 -20.82 -7.47
CA GLU A 176 2.13 -21.30 -7.10
C GLU A 176 2.15 -22.00 -5.73
N PHE A 177 1.31 -21.56 -4.80
CA PHE A 177 1.21 -22.14 -3.46
C PHE A 177 0.62 -23.54 -3.43
N LYS A 178 -0.30 -23.85 -4.36
CA LYS A 178 -0.98 -25.16 -4.45
C LYS A 178 -0.25 -26.18 -5.34
N ALA A 179 0.70 -25.74 -6.14
CA ALA A 179 1.52 -26.59 -7.02
C ALA A 179 2.66 -27.25 -6.25
#